data_c0a867ddd4b801a3bef6893672f3bcb3
#
_entry.id   c0a867ddd4b801a3bef6893672f3bcb3
#
_cell.length_a   1.000
_cell.length_b   1.000
_cell.length_c   1.000
_cell.angle_alpha   90.00
_cell.angle_beta   90.00
_cell.angle_gamma   90.00
#
_symmetry.space_group_name_H-M   'P 1'
#
loop_
_entity.id
_entity.type
_entity.pdbx_description
1 polymer ?
#
loop_
_entity_poly.entity_id
_entity_poly.type
_entity_poly.pdbx_seq_one_letter_code
_entity_poly.pdbx_strand_id
1 'polypeptide(L)'
;GAHYVTEEGFEPPYQILGGGYGIFSSILSEKPELMIWTGNTAHLRDSDWTSQSGTLKRFGKARSVPELQPLLARIPHYATWSSADYGTVNTGKFYSYRQHVEDSFNAYWPKPVEVASLDGITTRFRRSDVDFFMLDTRSYRDDAPTSDRLPQMLGKAQIEWLRQEIINSSATFKVIIAGAPILNPADNRNNLCYAEREHEELLQMLRNERIAGLFFISGGKYYGELTRLVQANSYNLFDLTLGPLTANSENNQDELNFFRMPGTSTFERHFALLDFTGPEEDRAISIRVMSMAGTELWQRTIKASQLQPAKAK
;
A
#
# COMPACT_ATOMS: atom_id res chain seq x y z
N GLY A 1 -5.46 -3.03 1.49
CA GLY A 1 -5.46 -4.31 2.19
C GLY A 1 -5.98 -5.44 1.30
N ALA A 2 -5.62 -6.67 1.63
CA ALA A 2 -5.93 -7.84 0.81
C ALA A 2 -7.44 -8.14 0.77
N HIS A 3 -8.01 -8.08 -0.43
CA HIS A 3 -9.41 -8.38 -0.69
C HIS A 3 -9.52 -9.68 -1.49
N TYR A 4 -10.10 -10.71 -0.90
CA TYR A 4 -10.28 -12.02 -1.50
C TYR A 4 -11.77 -12.34 -1.64
N VAL A 5 -12.19 -12.75 -2.83
CA VAL A 5 -13.57 -13.20 -3.10
C VAL A 5 -13.56 -14.71 -3.27
N THR A 6 -14.26 -15.39 -2.38
CA THR A 6 -14.47 -16.84 -2.43
C THR A 6 -15.35 -17.22 -3.63
N GLU A 7 -14.99 -18.27 -4.35
CA GLU A 7 -15.78 -18.86 -5.44
C GLU A 7 -16.00 -20.34 -5.18
N GLU A 8 -17.27 -20.74 -5.13
CA GLU A 8 -17.64 -22.16 -4.99
C GLU A 8 -17.05 -23.00 -6.13
N GLY A 9 -16.48 -24.15 -5.79
CA GLY A 9 -15.88 -25.10 -6.72
C GLY A 9 -14.43 -24.80 -7.12
N PHE A 10 -13.85 -23.68 -6.70
CA PHE A 10 -12.45 -23.31 -6.98
C PHE A 10 -11.56 -23.31 -5.75
N GLU A 11 -12.12 -23.15 -4.56
CA GLU A 11 -11.39 -23.29 -3.31
C GLU A 11 -11.46 -24.75 -2.80
N PRO A 12 -10.42 -25.20 -2.10
CA PRO A 12 -10.50 -26.44 -1.33
C PRO A 12 -11.67 -26.37 -0.36
N PRO A 13 -12.54 -27.39 -0.28
CA PRO A 13 -13.77 -27.37 0.51
C PRO A 13 -13.53 -27.21 2.03
N TYR A 14 -12.27 -27.33 2.46
CA TYR A 14 -11.84 -27.22 3.85
C TYR A 14 -11.12 -25.90 4.16
N GLN A 15 -10.97 -24.98 3.19
CA GLN A 15 -10.23 -23.76 3.38
C GLN A 15 -11.01 -22.54 2.85
N ILE A 16 -11.54 -21.75 3.76
CA ILE A 16 -12.17 -20.46 3.42
C ILE A 16 -11.07 -19.39 3.39
N LEU A 17 -10.70 -18.92 2.20
CA LEU A 17 -9.62 -17.94 2.02
C LEU A 17 -10.11 -16.49 2.11
N GLY A 18 -11.40 -16.25 2.01
CA GLY A 18 -12.01 -14.91 2.05
C GLY A 18 -13.37 -14.89 2.71
N GLY A 19 -13.93 -13.71 2.85
CA GLY A 19 -15.26 -13.49 3.45
C GLY A 19 -15.31 -12.23 4.32
N GLY A 20 -16.35 -12.11 5.15
CA GLY A 20 -16.49 -10.95 6.04
C GLY A 20 -16.74 -9.65 5.28
N TYR A 21 -17.51 -9.69 4.18
CA TYR A 21 -17.74 -8.53 3.32
C TYR A 21 -18.54 -7.40 4.02
N GLY A 22 -19.13 -7.67 5.17
CA GLY A 22 -19.73 -6.65 6.05
C GLY A 22 -18.77 -5.54 6.44
N ILE A 23 -17.45 -5.76 6.35
CA ILE A 23 -16.43 -4.74 6.56
C ILE A 23 -16.65 -3.49 5.69
N PHE A 24 -17.17 -3.65 4.47
CA PHE A 24 -17.47 -2.52 3.57
C PHE A 24 -18.60 -1.64 4.11
N SER A 25 -19.58 -2.23 4.79
CA SER A 25 -20.63 -1.47 5.48
C SER A 25 -20.07 -0.73 6.69
N SER A 26 -19.15 -1.36 7.44
CA SER A 26 -18.46 -0.70 8.56
C SER A 26 -17.62 0.49 8.09
N ILE A 27 -16.87 0.34 6.98
CA ILE A 27 -16.15 1.45 6.36
C ILE A 27 -17.10 2.58 5.96
N LEU A 28 -18.22 2.24 5.30
CA LEU A 28 -19.18 3.23 4.83
C LEU A 28 -19.84 4.01 5.98
N SER A 29 -20.07 3.37 7.12
CA SER A 29 -20.64 4.01 8.32
C SER A 29 -19.75 5.08 8.92
N GLU A 30 -18.44 4.99 8.73
CA GLU A 30 -17.46 6.01 9.13
C GLU A 30 -17.44 7.24 8.21
N LYS A 31 -18.18 7.20 7.10
CA LYS A 31 -18.34 8.30 6.13
C LYS A 31 -17.01 8.86 5.60
N PRO A 32 -16.09 8.01 5.11
CA PRO A 32 -14.82 8.48 4.58
C PRO A 32 -15.04 9.34 3.34
N GLU A 33 -14.10 10.26 3.06
CA GLU A 33 -14.13 11.10 1.86
C GLU A 33 -13.56 10.39 0.62
N LEU A 34 -12.67 9.42 0.82
CA LEU A 34 -12.04 8.61 -0.22
C LEU A 34 -11.55 7.29 0.37
N MET A 35 -11.29 6.32 -0.49
CA MET A 35 -10.68 5.05 -0.10
C MET A 35 -9.41 4.78 -0.91
N ILE A 36 -8.37 4.33 -0.22
CA ILE A 36 -7.10 3.91 -0.84
C ILE A 36 -6.92 2.40 -0.64
N TRP A 37 -6.71 1.69 -1.73
CA TRP A 37 -6.41 0.28 -1.74
C TRP A 37 -4.89 0.08 -1.89
N THR A 38 -4.29 -0.58 -0.92
CA THR A 38 -2.84 -0.76 -0.83
C THR A 38 -2.37 -2.10 -1.41
N GLY A 39 -3.01 -2.56 -2.48
CA GLY A 39 -2.67 -3.80 -3.17
C GLY A 39 -3.44 -5.04 -2.70
N ASN A 40 -3.27 -6.13 -3.45
CA ASN A 40 -4.03 -7.38 -3.34
C ASN A 40 -5.55 -7.12 -3.42
N THR A 41 -5.95 -6.29 -4.40
CA THR A 41 -7.35 -5.89 -4.64
C THR A 41 -8.13 -6.96 -5.37
N ALA A 42 -7.42 -7.82 -6.12
CA ALA A 42 -7.94 -9.00 -6.78
C ALA A 42 -6.88 -10.12 -6.69
N HIS A 43 -7.24 -11.28 -6.19
CA HIS A 43 -6.32 -12.42 -6.15
C HIS A 43 -6.41 -13.17 -7.46
N LEU A 44 -5.50 -12.86 -8.40
CA LEU A 44 -5.35 -13.59 -9.65
C LEU A 44 -5.00 -15.06 -9.37
N ARG A 45 -5.61 -15.97 -10.09
CA ARG A 45 -5.42 -17.42 -9.99
C ARG A 45 -4.74 -17.93 -11.26
N ASP A 46 -4.23 -19.15 -11.23
CA ASP A 46 -3.53 -19.78 -12.36
C ASP A 46 -4.30 -19.70 -13.68
N SER A 47 -5.63 -19.83 -13.61
CA SER A 47 -6.52 -19.72 -14.78
C SER A 47 -6.64 -18.30 -15.33
N ASP A 48 -6.28 -17.28 -14.55
CA ASP A 48 -6.47 -15.87 -14.93
C ASP A 48 -5.23 -15.28 -15.60
N TRP A 49 -4.02 -15.83 -15.30
CA TRP A 49 -2.75 -15.18 -15.61
C TRP A 49 -2.44 -15.02 -17.09
N THR A 50 -2.90 -15.94 -17.93
CA THR A 50 -2.45 -16.06 -19.32
C THR A 50 -3.32 -15.31 -20.32
N SER A 51 -4.36 -14.62 -19.88
CA SER A 51 -5.25 -13.90 -20.78
C SER A 51 -5.81 -12.61 -20.16
N GLN A 52 -5.97 -11.60 -21.02
CA GLN A 52 -6.61 -10.34 -20.61
C GLN A 52 -8.06 -10.56 -20.14
N SER A 53 -8.80 -11.44 -20.76
CA SER A 53 -10.16 -11.76 -20.33
C SER A 53 -10.22 -12.42 -18.97
N GLY A 54 -9.23 -13.26 -18.62
CA GLY A 54 -9.08 -13.87 -17.29
C GLY A 54 -8.82 -12.80 -16.23
N THR A 55 -7.85 -11.92 -16.46
CA THR A 55 -7.51 -10.84 -15.54
C THR A 55 -8.67 -9.87 -15.37
N LEU A 56 -9.33 -9.41 -16.47
CA LEU A 56 -10.52 -8.55 -16.41
C LEU A 56 -11.66 -9.21 -15.62
N LYS A 57 -11.94 -10.48 -15.86
CA LYS A 57 -12.95 -11.24 -15.11
C LYS A 57 -12.65 -11.23 -13.61
N ARG A 58 -11.40 -11.45 -13.23
CA ARG A 58 -11.00 -11.50 -11.82
C ARG A 58 -11.16 -10.15 -11.12
N PHE A 59 -10.69 -9.06 -11.74
CA PHE A 59 -10.91 -7.71 -11.22
C PHE A 59 -12.40 -7.36 -11.15
N GLY A 60 -13.18 -7.71 -12.17
CA GLY A 60 -14.62 -7.53 -12.16
C GLY A 60 -15.29 -8.30 -11.02
N LYS A 61 -14.87 -9.56 -10.79
CA LYS A 61 -15.40 -10.39 -9.71
C LYS A 61 -15.08 -9.80 -8.34
N ALA A 62 -13.86 -9.33 -8.13
CA ALA A 62 -13.47 -8.68 -6.87
C ALA A 62 -14.35 -7.46 -6.57
N ARG A 63 -14.75 -6.70 -7.58
CA ARG A 63 -15.61 -5.52 -7.43
C ARG A 63 -17.10 -5.82 -7.41
N SER A 64 -17.54 -7.04 -7.75
CA SER A 64 -18.96 -7.39 -7.84
C SER A 64 -19.60 -7.79 -6.52
N VAL A 65 -18.86 -7.75 -5.41
CA VAL A 65 -19.39 -8.06 -4.06
C VAL A 65 -20.53 -7.08 -3.72
N PRO A 66 -21.72 -7.57 -3.37
CA PRO A 66 -22.88 -6.70 -3.11
C PRO A 66 -22.66 -5.67 -2.02
N GLU A 67 -21.97 -6.06 -0.93
CA GLU A 67 -21.67 -5.19 0.21
C GLU A 67 -20.68 -4.07 -0.15
N LEU A 68 -19.87 -4.26 -1.19
CA LEU A 68 -18.94 -3.27 -1.69
C LEU A 68 -19.61 -2.19 -2.55
N GLN A 69 -20.74 -2.50 -3.21
CA GLN A 69 -21.39 -1.60 -4.19
C GLN A 69 -21.74 -0.21 -3.60
N PRO A 70 -22.35 -0.11 -2.39
CA PRO A 70 -22.67 1.19 -1.82
C PRO A 70 -21.43 2.05 -1.56
N LEU A 71 -20.30 1.45 -1.20
CA LEU A 71 -19.03 2.15 -0.96
C LEU A 71 -18.44 2.65 -2.28
N LEU A 72 -18.39 1.80 -3.32
CA LEU A 72 -17.91 2.17 -4.66
C LEU A 72 -18.71 3.32 -5.27
N ALA A 73 -20.02 3.37 -5.00
CA ALA A 73 -20.90 4.39 -5.56
C ALA A 73 -20.79 5.76 -4.86
N ARG A 74 -20.27 5.81 -3.63
CA ARG A 74 -20.34 7.03 -2.79
C ARG A 74 -19.08 7.85 -2.75
N ILE A 75 -17.91 7.23 -2.84
CA ILE A 75 -16.63 7.91 -2.64
C ILE A 75 -15.65 7.58 -3.76
N PRO A 76 -14.67 8.45 -4.03
CA PRO A 76 -13.55 8.13 -4.91
C PRO A 76 -12.69 7.00 -4.36
N HIS A 77 -12.21 6.14 -5.25
CA HIS A 77 -11.30 5.04 -4.93
C HIS A 77 -10.00 5.18 -5.70
N TYR A 78 -8.89 5.02 -5.00
CA TYR A 78 -7.54 4.96 -5.56
C TYR A 78 -6.89 3.64 -5.18
N ALA A 79 -6.05 3.09 -6.04
CA ALA A 79 -5.41 1.81 -5.78
C ALA A 79 -3.96 1.78 -6.26
N THR A 80 -3.12 1.04 -5.55
CA THR A 80 -1.90 0.45 -6.07
C THR A 80 -2.04 -1.07 -6.05
N TRP A 81 -1.16 -1.77 -6.75
CA TRP A 81 -1.18 -3.23 -6.75
C TRP A 81 -0.10 -3.85 -5.85
N SER A 82 -0.28 -5.12 -5.57
CA SER A 82 0.72 -5.97 -4.92
C SER A 82 0.84 -7.31 -5.66
N SER A 83 1.43 -8.32 -5.03
CA SER A 83 1.72 -9.60 -5.68
C SER A 83 0.50 -10.30 -6.26
N ALA A 84 -0.59 -10.38 -5.50
CA ALA A 84 -1.78 -11.12 -5.92
C ALA A 84 -2.57 -10.46 -7.05
N ASP A 85 -2.38 -9.15 -7.26
CA ASP A 85 -2.98 -8.43 -8.39
C ASP A 85 -2.19 -8.61 -9.70
N TYR A 86 -0.90 -8.95 -9.60
CA TYR A 86 0.03 -8.88 -10.72
C TYR A 86 0.32 -10.25 -11.36
N GLY A 87 0.37 -11.29 -10.56
CA GLY A 87 0.68 -12.64 -11.04
C GLY A 87 1.03 -13.55 -9.87
N THR A 88 2.06 -14.38 -10.04
CA THR A 88 2.60 -15.17 -8.92
C THR A 88 3.37 -14.27 -7.95
N VAL A 89 3.59 -14.75 -6.72
CA VAL A 89 4.24 -13.97 -5.65
C VAL A 89 5.57 -13.34 -6.07
N ASN A 90 6.34 -14.01 -6.92
CA ASN A 90 7.68 -13.58 -7.31
C ASN A 90 7.74 -12.88 -8.67
N THR A 91 6.63 -12.70 -9.38
CA THR A 91 6.63 -12.03 -10.69
C THR A 91 6.94 -10.54 -10.59
N GLY A 92 7.62 -10.03 -11.58
CA GLY A 92 8.05 -8.65 -11.72
C GLY A 92 8.16 -8.24 -13.19
N LYS A 93 9.16 -7.46 -13.52
CA LYS A 93 9.32 -6.78 -14.82
C LYS A 93 9.41 -7.70 -16.04
N PHE A 94 9.82 -8.94 -15.86
CA PHE A 94 9.93 -9.93 -16.95
C PHE A 94 8.68 -10.79 -17.11
N TYR A 95 7.62 -10.49 -16.38
CA TYR A 95 6.37 -11.23 -16.51
C TYR A 95 5.76 -11.02 -17.91
N SER A 96 5.63 -12.12 -18.66
CA SER A 96 5.19 -12.07 -20.05
C SER A 96 3.78 -11.51 -20.27
N TYR A 97 2.93 -11.63 -19.25
CA TYR A 97 1.53 -11.18 -19.33
C TYR A 97 1.29 -9.87 -18.58
N ARG A 98 2.36 -9.14 -18.20
CA ARG A 98 2.26 -7.90 -17.44
C ARG A 98 1.30 -6.87 -18.05
N GLN A 99 1.29 -6.76 -19.39
CA GLN A 99 0.42 -5.81 -20.09
C GLN A 99 -1.06 -6.15 -19.91
N HIS A 100 -1.44 -7.44 -19.94
CA HIS A 100 -2.83 -7.84 -19.68
C HIS A 100 -3.28 -7.46 -18.28
N VAL A 101 -2.39 -7.57 -17.31
CA VAL A 101 -2.68 -7.21 -15.93
C VAL A 101 -2.79 -5.69 -15.77
N GLU A 102 -1.86 -4.94 -16.36
CA GLU A 102 -1.86 -3.48 -16.32
C GLU A 102 -3.12 -2.90 -16.98
N ASP A 103 -3.47 -3.37 -18.18
CA ASP A 103 -4.69 -2.95 -18.88
C ASP A 103 -5.95 -3.25 -18.05
N SER A 104 -5.99 -4.43 -17.42
CA SER A 104 -7.11 -4.83 -16.58
C SER A 104 -7.17 -4.00 -15.30
N PHE A 105 -6.04 -3.74 -14.66
CA PHE A 105 -5.96 -2.89 -13.49
C PHE A 105 -6.44 -1.47 -13.81
N ASN A 106 -5.92 -0.87 -14.88
CA ASN A 106 -6.28 0.48 -15.30
C ASN A 106 -7.76 0.61 -15.73
N ALA A 107 -8.39 -0.47 -16.20
CA ALA A 107 -9.82 -0.48 -16.52
C ALA A 107 -10.69 -0.33 -15.26
N TYR A 108 -10.23 -0.80 -14.11
CA TYR A 108 -10.97 -0.74 -12.84
C TYR A 108 -10.47 0.34 -11.88
N TRP A 109 -9.20 0.76 -12.01
CA TRP A 109 -8.54 1.74 -11.15
C TRP A 109 -7.87 2.84 -11.98
N PRO A 110 -8.65 3.84 -12.46
CA PRO A 110 -8.08 4.91 -13.29
C PRO A 110 -7.01 5.69 -12.52
N LYS A 111 -5.92 5.99 -13.21
CA LYS A 111 -4.85 6.84 -12.68
C LYS A 111 -5.29 8.31 -12.67
N PRO A 112 -5.26 9.01 -11.54
CA PRO A 112 -5.57 10.45 -11.48
C PRO A 112 -4.63 11.30 -12.33
N VAL A 113 -3.35 10.93 -12.36
CA VAL A 113 -2.31 11.57 -13.17
C VAL A 113 -1.57 10.48 -13.93
N GLU A 114 -1.53 10.61 -15.25
CA GLU A 114 -0.68 9.76 -16.08
C GLU A 114 0.78 10.23 -15.99
N VAL A 115 1.68 9.31 -15.63
CA VAL A 115 3.12 9.57 -15.59
C VAL A 115 3.75 8.92 -16.83
N ALA A 116 3.68 9.61 -17.94
CA ALA A 116 4.06 9.09 -19.26
C ALA A 116 5.55 8.63 -19.36
N SER A 117 6.40 9.06 -18.44
CA SER A 117 7.81 8.65 -18.39
C SER A 117 8.05 7.33 -17.65
N LEU A 118 7.01 6.74 -17.06
CA LEU A 118 7.09 5.53 -16.25
C LEU A 118 6.17 4.45 -16.79
N ASP A 119 6.67 3.22 -16.77
CA ASP A 119 5.85 2.02 -16.96
C ASP A 119 5.00 1.75 -15.72
N GLY A 120 3.88 1.02 -15.89
CA GLY A 120 3.05 0.55 -14.81
C GLY A 120 2.03 1.57 -14.28
N ILE A 121 1.73 1.51 -13.01
CA ILE A 121 0.56 2.17 -12.41
C ILE A 121 0.91 3.35 -11.50
N THR A 122 2.16 3.80 -11.52
CA THR A 122 2.59 4.95 -10.71
C THR A 122 1.72 6.16 -10.98
N THR A 123 1.23 6.81 -9.92
CA THR A 123 0.38 8.00 -10.02
C THR A 123 0.46 8.86 -8.77
N ARG A 124 -0.14 10.04 -8.81
CA ARG A 124 -0.31 10.93 -7.66
C ARG A 124 -1.62 11.67 -7.68
N PHE A 125 -2.04 12.15 -6.54
CA PHE A 125 -3.16 13.10 -6.43
C PHE A 125 -2.99 13.94 -5.17
N ARG A 126 -3.71 15.08 -5.13
CA ARG A 126 -3.77 15.95 -3.96
C ARG A 126 -5.19 16.00 -3.41
N ARG A 127 -5.30 15.98 -2.11
CA ARG A 127 -6.54 16.33 -1.41
C ARG A 127 -6.21 17.34 -0.32
N SER A 128 -6.74 18.57 -0.46
CA SER A 128 -6.42 19.67 0.45
C SER A 128 -4.91 19.90 0.59
N ASP A 129 -4.37 19.81 1.80
CA ASP A 129 -2.96 19.97 2.15
C ASP A 129 -2.18 18.65 2.26
N VAL A 130 -2.69 17.59 1.62
CA VAL A 130 -2.05 16.26 1.57
C VAL A 130 -1.79 15.86 0.14
N ASP A 131 -0.53 15.56 -0.18
CA ASP A 131 -0.14 14.92 -1.44
C ASP A 131 0.01 13.42 -1.24
N PHE A 132 -0.56 12.64 -2.14
CA PHE A 132 -0.50 11.19 -2.17
C PHE A 132 0.31 10.74 -3.39
N PHE A 133 1.38 9.97 -3.16
CA PHE A 133 2.26 9.40 -4.18
C PHE A 133 2.11 7.90 -4.15
N MET A 134 1.54 7.31 -5.20
CA MET A 134 1.25 5.88 -5.28
C MET A 134 2.31 5.20 -6.11
N LEU A 135 3.10 4.35 -5.48
CA LEU A 135 4.23 3.66 -6.09
C LEU A 135 3.82 2.30 -6.66
N ASP A 136 4.47 1.95 -7.75
CA ASP A 136 4.41 0.64 -8.36
C ASP A 136 5.55 -0.24 -7.83
N THR A 137 5.22 -1.34 -7.18
CA THR A 137 6.18 -2.28 -6.60
C THR A 137 6.38 -3.53 -7.44
N ARG A 138 5.88 -3.55 -8.70
CA ARG A 138 5.90 -4.73 -9.56
C ARG A 138 6.56 -4.50 -10.93
N SER A 139 6.22 -3.42 -11.63
CA SER A 139 6.70 -3.20 -13.00
C SER A 139 8.22 -3.09 -13.12
N TYR A 140 8.90 -2.69 -12.06
CA TYR A 140 10.36 -2.58 -12.01
C TYR A 140 11.03 -3.70 -11.22
N ARG A 141 10.25 -4.54 -10.54
CA ARG A 141 10.75 -5.56 -9.64
C ARG A 141 11.49 -6.66 -10.40
N ASP A 142 12.63 -7.10 -9.87
CA ASP A 142 13.31 -8.29 -10.36
C ASP A 142 12.54 -9.57 -9.95
N ASP A 143 12.29 -10.47 -10.90
CA ASP A 143 11.50 -11.70 -10.66
C ASP A 143 12.22 -12.66 -9.70
N ALA A 144 13.54 -12.79 -9.85
CA ALA A 144 14.39 -13.61 -8.99
C ALA A 144 15.73 -12.93 -8.74
N PRO A 145 16.35 -13.17 -7.58
CA PRO A 145 17.73 -12.74 -7.37
C PRO A 145 18.64 -13.45 -8.38
N THR A 146 19.55 -12.68 -8.95
CA THR A 146 20.67 -13.22 -9.74
C THR A 146 21.97 -12.96 -8.97
N SER A 147 22.95 -13.84 -9.12
CA SER A 147 24.27 -13.68 -8.45
C SER A 147 24.98 -12.39 -8.86
N ASP A 148 24.63 -11.84 -10.01
CA ASP A 148 25.40 -10.78 -10.67
C ASP A 148 24.79 -9.38 -10.47
N ARG A 149 23.59 -9.28 -9.88
CA ARG A 149 22.89 -8.01 -9.74
C ARG A 149 22.08 -7.95 -8.45
N LEU A 150 22.20 -6.82 -7.76
CA LEU A 150 21.36 -6.53 -6.60
C LEU A 150 19.89 -6.36 -7.03
N PRO A 151 18.94 -6.94 -6.27
CA PRO A 151 17.53 -6.88 -6.62
C PRO A 151 17.00 -5.44 -6.64
N GLN A 152 16.01 -5.20 -7.49
CA GLN A 152 15.23 -3.96 -7.58
C GLN A 152 13.74 -4.25 -7.29
N MET A 153 13.03 -3.23 -6.82
CA MET A 153 11.57 -3.26 -6.65
C MET A 153 10.88 -2.02 -7.23
N LEU A 154 11.42 -0.84 -6.98
CA LEU A 154 10.84 0.44 -7.43
C LEU A 154 11.44 0.94 -8.75
N GLY A 155 12.72 0.66 -8.98
CA GLY A 155 13.45 1.16 -10.14
C GLY A 155 13.88 2.63 -10.01
N LYS A 156 15.04 2.96 -10.58
CA LYS A 156 15.64 4.31 -10.49
C LYS A 156 14.75 5.40 -11.06
N ALA A 157 14.07 5.13 -12.16
CA ALA A 157 13.21 6.12 -12.81
C ALA A 157 12.06 6.55 -11.89
N GLN A 158 11.42 5.59 -11.20
CA GLN A 158 10.34 5.87 -10.28
C GLN A 158 10.83 6.60 -9.02
N ILE A 159 12.01 6.25 -8.49
CA ILE A 159 12.61 6.95 -7.35
C ILE A 159 12.94 8.39 -7.72
N GLU A 160 13.49 8.65 -8.91
CA GLU A 160 13.78 10.01 -9.36
C GLU A 160 12.50 10.82 -9.61
N TRP A 161 11.47 10.20 -10.20
CA TRP A 161 10.15 10.82 -10.30
C TRP A 161 9.61 11.20 -8.92
N LEU A 162 9.63 10.27 -7.97
CA LEU A 162 9.18 10.53 -6.61
C LEU A 162 9.96 11.69 -5.98
N ARG A 163 11.29 11.69 -6.15
CA ARG A 163 12.17 12.77 -5.66
C ARG A 163 11.71 14.14 -6.18
N GLN A 164 11.50 14.26 -7.49
CA GLN A 164 11.06 15.51 -8.12
C GLN A 164 9.70 15.97 -7.59
N GLU A 165 8.76 15.04 -7.48
CA GLU A 165 7.40 15.34 -7.02
C GLU A 165 7.36 15.78 -5.56
N ILE A 166 8.09 15.12 -4.66
CA ILE A 166 8.08 15.47 -3.24
C ILE A 166 8.81 16.77 -2.94
N ILE A 167 9.89 17.09 -3.69
CA ILE A 167 10.61 18.38 -3.58
C ILE A 167 9.69 19.54 -3.98
N ASN A 168 8.91 19.36 -5.05
CA ASN A 168 8.00 20.38 -5.56
C ASN A 168 6.68 20.47 -4.77
N SER A 169 6.46 19.56 -3.83
CA SER A 169 5.22 19.52 -3.04
C SER A 169 5.23 20.56 -1.92
N SER A 170 4.24 21.43 -1.93
CA SER A 170 3.94 22.39 -0.85
C SER A 170 2.98 21.81 0.21
N ALA A 171 2.58 20.55 0.11
CA ALA A 171 1.64 19.93 1.04
C ALA A 171 2.23 19.80 2.44
N THR A 172 1.39 19.93 3.47
CA THR A 172 1.78 19.68 4.86
C THR A 172 2.19 18.23 5.06
N PHE A 173 1.40 17.31 4.50
CA PHE A 173 1.72 15.87 4.52
C PHE A 173 1.98 15.34 3.11
N LYS A 174 3.00 14.50 2.99
CA LYS A 174 3.40 13.78 1.79
C LYS A 174 3.28 12.30 2.08
N VAL A 175 2.18 11.70 1.64
CA VAL A 175 1.85 10.31 1.91
C VAL A 175 2.32 9.45 0.74
N ILE A 176 3.30 8.59 0.98
CA ILE A 176 3.83 7.64 0.00
C ILE A 176 3.14 6.30 0.22
N ILE A 177 2.49 5.78 -0.83
CA ILE A 177 1.69 4.57 -0.79
C ILE A 177 2.35 3.49 -1.65
N ALA A 178 2.50 2.29 -1.11
CA ALA A 178 3.10 1.17 -1.81
C ALA A 178 2.36 -0.15 -1.56
N GLY A 179 2.38 -1.04 -2.54
CA GLY A 179 1.85 -2.41 -2.39
C GLY A 179 2.77 -3.37 -1.63
N ALA A 180 3.80 -2.84 -0.97
CA ALA A 180 4.79 -3.57 -0.18
C ALA A 180 5.28 -2.71 0.98
N PRO A 181 5.57 -3.28 2.17
CA PRO A 181 6.14 -2.53 3.29
C PRO A 181 7.47 -1.86 2.91
N ILE A 182 7.59 -0.58 3.28
CA ILE A 182 8.77 0.24 2.96
C ILE A 182 9.79 0.19 4.10
N LEU A 183 9.34 0.34 5.35
CA LEU A 183 10.22 0.45 6.51
C LEU A 183 10.39 -0.84 7.32
N ASN A 184 9.63 -1.90 7.02
CA ASN A 184 9.77 -3.17 7.72
C ASN A 184 11.08 -3.87 7.32
N PRO A 185 12.03 -4.09 8.26
CA PRO A 185 13.37 -4.62 7.97
C PRO A 185 13.42 -6.15 7.87
N ALA A 186 12.30 -6.85 8.08
CA ALA A 186 12.29 -8.31 8.03
C ALA A 186 12.71 -8.82 6.65
N ASP A 187 13.53 -9.87 6.64
CA ASP A 187 13.98 -10.54 5.41
C ASP A 187 12.79 -11.24 4.73
N ASN A 188 12.10 -10.49 3.93
CA ASN A 188 10.92 -10.92 3.19
C ASN A 188 10.93 -10.29 1.80
N ARG A 189 10.87 -11.11 0.75
CA ARG A 189 10.87 -10.65 -0.65
C ARG A 189 9.73 -9.68 -0.99
N ASN A 190 8.70 -9.60 -0.18
CA ASN A 190 7.61 -8.65 -0.35
C ASN A 190 7.83 -7.33 0.41
N ASN A 191 8.93 -7.18 1.14
CA ASN A 191 9.32 -5.92 1.76
C ASN A 191 10.32 -5.19 0.85
N LEU A 192 10.32 -3.85 0.87
CA LEU A 192 11.28 -3.07 0.06
C LEU A 192 12.74 -3.33 0.50
N CYS A 193 12.98 -3.64 1.77
CA CYS A 193 14.31 -3.97 2.29
C CYS A 193 14.95 -5.19 1.59
N TYR A 194 14.16 -6.04 0.91
CA TYR A 194 14.70 -7.08 0.04
C TYR A 194 15.58 -6.50 -1.10
N ALA A 195 15.25 -5.31 -1.60
CA ALA A 195 16.05 -4.53 -2.51
C ALA A 195 16.93 -3.54 -1.72
N GLU A 196 17.84 -4.08 -0.88
CA GLU A 196 18.56 -3.37 0.17
C GLU A 196 19.20 -2.05 -0.33
N ARG A 197 19.92 -2.11 -1.45
CA ARG A 197 20.56 -0.93 -2.03
C ARG A 197 19.55 0.14 -2.45
N GLU A 198 18.49 -0.27 -3.10
CA GLU A 198 17.41 0.64 -3.55
C GLU A 198 16.65 1.26 -2.36
N HIS A 199 16.42 0.45 -1.32
CA HIS A 199 15.83 0.90 -0.06
C HIS A 199 16.72 1.96 0.61
N GLU A 200 18.02 1.69 0.67
CA GLU A 200 19.02 2.62 1.24
C GLU A 200 19.12 3.91 0.44
N GLU A 201 19.17 3.82 -0.90
CA GLU A 201 19.15 4.97 -1.83
C GLU A 201 17.87 5.83 -1.62
N LEU A 202 16.70 5.20 -1.47
CA LEU A 202 15.44 5.90 -1.18
C LEU A 202 15.52 6.66 0.16
N LEU A 203 15.90 5.98 1.23
CA LEU A 203 15.96 6.60 2.56
C LEU A 203 17.03 7.71 2.61
N GLN A 204 18.16 7.53 1.93
CA GLN A 204 19.18 8.56 1.84
C GLN A 204 18.72 9.78 1.05
N MET A 205 18.02 9.57 -0.07
CA MET A 205 17.42 10.64 -0.85
C MET A 205 16.44 11.45 0.01
N LEU A 206 15.53 10.82 0.73
CA LEU A 206 14.57 11.49 1.60
C LEU A 206 15.24 12.32 2.71
N ARG A 207 16.34 11.83 3.27
CA ARG A 207 17.14 12.57 4.27
C ARG A 207 17.85 13.78 3.66
N ASN A 208 18.50 13.58 2.51
CA ASN A 208 19.31 14.61 1.85
C ASN A 208 18.45 15.79 1.38
N GLU A 209 17.29 15.51 0.85
CA GLU A 209 16.32 16.53 0.41
C GLU A 209 15.57 17.19 1.58
N ARG A 210 15.80 16.73 2.81
CA ARG A 210 15.20 17.31 4.04
C ARG A 210 13.69 17.49 3.94
N ILE A 211 13.02 16.51 3.36
CA ILE A 211 11.57 16.56 3.13
C ILE A 211 10.82 16.53 4.46
N ALA A 212 9.92 17.49 4.67
CA ALA A 212 9.01 17.53 5.81
C ALA A 212 7.70 16.78 5.51
N GLY A 213 7.05 16.27 6.55
CA GLY A 213 5.70 15.74 6.46
C GLY A 213 5.56 14.37 5.79
N LEU A 214 6.64 13.57 5.70
CA LEU A 214 6.59 12.23 5.10
C LEU A 214 5.89 11.23 6.01
N PHE A 215 4.99 10.45 5.42
CA PHE A 215 4.31 9.32 6.03
C PHE A 215 4.13 8.21 4.98
N PHE A 216 4.36 6.94 5.35
CA PHE A 216 4.17 5.82 4.45
C PHE A 216 2.92 5.04 4.79
N ILE A 217 2.23 4.55 3.77
CA ILE A 217 1.14 3.57 3.89
C ILE A 217 1.48 2.41 2.96
N SER A 218 1.52 1.22 3.50
CA SER A 218 1.88 0.04 2.74
C SER A 218 0.85 -1.09 2.86
N GLY A 219 0.91 -2.02 1.91
CA GLY A 219 0.10 -3.22 1.89
C GLY A 219 0.94 -4.47 1.62
N GLY A 220 0.34 -5.45 0.92
CA GLY A 220 1.04 -6.68 0.55
C GLY A 220 1.25 -7.67 1.69
N LYS A 221 0.65 -7.42 2.84
CA LYS A 221 0.67 -8.29 4.03
C LYS A 221 -0.74 -8.73 4.41
N TYR A 222 -0.84 -9.79 5.22
CA TYR A 222 -2.09 -10.31 5.77
C TYR A 222 -2.22 -10.04 7.28
N TYR A 223 -1.57 -8.98 7.74
CA TYR A 223 -1.62 -8.42 9.10
C TYR A 223 -1.44 -6.90 9.03
N GLY A 224 -1.72 -6.18 10.12
CA GLY A 224 -1.49 -4.74 10.23
C GLY A 224 -0.47 -4.40 11.30
N GLU A 225 0.30 -3.33 11.09
CA GLU A 225 1.24 -2.79 12.07
C GLU A 225 1.64 -1.35 11.74
N LEU A 226 2.14 -0.63 12.74
CA LEU A 226 2.82 0.64 12.54
C LEU A 226 4.30 0.47 12.83
N THR A 227 5.13 0.70 11.82
CA THR A 227 6.59 0.65 11.91
C THR A 227 7.13 2.07 12.09
N ARG A 228 8.11 2.25 12.99
CA ARG A 228 8.77 3.53 13.24
C ARG A 228 10.28 3.39 13.09
N LEU A 229 10.83 3.96 12.03
CA LEU A 229 12.28 4.06 11.81
C LEU A 229 12.82 5.32 12.48
N VAL A 230 13.63 5.13 13.52
CA VAL A 230 14.34 6.23 14.20
C VAL A 230 15.54 6.63 13.36
N GLN A 231 15.64 7.90 13.03
CA GLN A 231 16.76 8.45 12.24
C GLN A 231 17.65 9.36 13.09
N ALA A 232 18.97 9.19 12.99
CA ALA A 232 19.91 10.12 13.57
C ALA A 232 19.84 11.47 12.82
N ASN A 233 19.75 12.57 13.57
CA ASN A 233 19.74 13.95 13.04
C ASN A 233 18.56 14.28 12.10
N SER A 234 17.49 13.51 12.14
CA SER A 234 16.25 13.75 11.41
C SER A 234 15.04 13.34 12.26
N TYR A 235 13.84 13.51 11.73
CA TYR A 235 12.64 13.01 12.39
C TYR A 235 12.42 11.53 12.10
N ASN A 236 11.59 10.88 12.92
CA ASN A 236 11.22 9.48 12.72
C ASN A 236 10.32 9.31 11.50
N LEU A 237 10.60 8.31 10.68
CA LEU A 237 9.69 7.89 9.61
C LEU A 237 8.71 6.85 10.14
N PHE A 238 7.48 6.88 9.61
CA PHE A 238 6.42 5.96 9.98
C PHE A 238 5.86 5.27 8.74
N ASP A 239 5.60 3.97 8.84
CA ASP A 239 5.00 3.14 7.79
C ASP A 239 3.82 2.36 8.39
N LEU A 240 2.61 2.71 7.97
CA LEU A 240 1.39 2.02 8.34
C LEU A 240 1.15 0.88 7.35
N THR A 241 1.52 -0.32 7.73
CA THR A 241 1.21 -1.53 6.97
C THR A 241 -0.21 -1.99 7.26
N LEU A 242 -1.02 -2.13 6.20
CA LEU A 242 -2.41 -2.55 6.31
C LEU A 242 -2.60 -3.90 5.63
N GLY A 243 -3.11 -4.84 6.40
CA GLY A 243 -3.31 -6.23 6.03
C GLY A 243 -4.74 -6.56 5.69
N PRO A 244 -5.25 -7.77 5.97
CA PRO A 244 -6.36 -8.29 5.21
C PRO A 244 -7.64 -7.48 5.45
N LEU A 245 -8.28 -7.12 4.34
CA LEU A 245 -9.61 -6.52 4.35
C LEU A 245 -10.68 -7.63 4.41
N THR A 246 -10.65 -8.57 3.48
CA THR A 246 -11.57 -9.72 3.42
C THR A 246 -10.85 -11.06 3.28
N ALA A 247 -9.56 -11.08 2.98
CA ALA A 247 -8.75 -12.29 3.02
C ALA A 247 -8.55 -12.80 4.46
N ASN A 248 -8.05 -14.02 4.62
CA ASN A 248 -7.67 -14.50 5.94
C ASN A 248 -6.45 -13.74 6.46
N SER A 249 -6.42 -13.52 7.76
CA SER A 249 -5.25 -12.94 8.44
C SER A 249 -4.17 -13.99 8.66
N GLU A 250 -2.94 -13.53 8.69
CA GLU A 250 -1.76 -14.30 9.09
C GLU A 250 -1.23 -13.78 10.41
N ASN A 251 -0.71 -14.67 11.23
CA ASN A 251 0.00 -14.30 12.44
C ASN A 251 1.49 -14.25 12.14
N ASN A 252 2.05 -13.05 12.12
CA ASN A 252 3.47 -12.81 11.88
C ASN A 252 4.19 -12.31 13.14
N GLN A 253 3.81 -12.83 14.31
CA GLN A 253 4.49 -12.46 15.55
C GLN A 253 5.98 -12.80 15.52
N ASP A 254 6.37 -13.83 14.78
CA ASP A 254 7.76 -14.26 14.59
C ASP A 254 8.49 -13.45 13.50
N GLU A 255 7.82 -12.59 12.75
CA GLU A 255 8.49 -11.72 11.78
C GLU A 255 9.33 -10.66 12.52
N LEU A 256 10.63 -10.63 12.23
CA LEU A 256 11.62 -9.81 12.92
C LEU A 256 11.54 -8.32 12.48
N ASN A 257 10.43 -7.67 12.77
CA ASN A 257 10.32 -6.22 12.62
C ASN A 257 10.69 -5.52 13.94
N PHE A 258 11.96 -5.20 14.11
CA PHE A 258 12.48 -4.50 15.30
C PHE A 258 11.99 -3.05 15.43
N PHE A 259 11.42 -2.48 14.35
CA PHE A 259 10.89 -1.12 14.31
C PHE A 259 9.38 -1.07 14.54
N ARG A 260 8.74 -2.22 14.76
CA ARG A 260 7.31 -2.29 15.08
C ARG A 260 7.00 -1.53 16.35
N MET A 261 6.02 -0.64 16.31
CA MET A 261 5.56 0.07 17.48
C MET A 261 4.71 -0.85 18.39
N PRO A 262 5.00 -0.89 19.70
CA PRO A 262 4.22 -1.71 20.63
C PRO A 262 2.72 -1.38 20.59
N GLY A 263 1.89 -2.43 20.62
CA GLY A 263 0.43 -2.31 20.66
C GLY A 263 -0.20 -1.84 19.34
N THR A 264 0.48 -2.07 18.20
CA THR A 264 -0.08 -1.74 16.87
C THR A 264 -0.23 -2.95 15.96
N SER A 265 0.16 -4.14 16.42
CA SER A 265 -0.05 -5.38 15.64
C SER A 265 -1.52 -5.75 15.57
N THR A 266 -1.98 -6.10 14.38
CA THR A 266 -3.37 -6.48 14.10
C THR A 266 -3.38 -7.75 13.25
N PHE A 267 -3.96 -8.83 13.78
CA PHE A 267 -4.01 -10.16 13.16
C PHE A 267 -5.44 -10.61 12.86
N GLU A 268 -6.29 -9.67 12.51
CA GLU A 268 -7.66 -9.89 12.09
C GLU A 268 -8.00 -9.02 10.87
N ARG A 269 -9.15 -9.23 10.26
CA ARG A 269 -9.64 -8.37 9.17
C ARG A 269 -9.89 -6.97 9.70
N HIS A 270 -9.26 -5.98 9.06
CA HIS A 270 -9.28 -4.61 9.53
C HIS A 270 -9.17 -3.58 8.40
N PHE A 271 -9.48 -2.35 8.72
CA PHE A 271 -9.23 -1.17 7.92
C PHE A 271 -8.67 -0.05 8.80
N ALA A 272 -8.09 0.96 8.20
CA ALA A 272 -7.66 2.15 8.91
C ALA A 272 -8.41 3.39 8.42
N LEU A 273 -8.67 4.30 9.34
CA LEU A 273 -9.12 5.66 9.08
C LEU A 273 -7.98 6.61 9.38
N LEU A 274 -7.67 7.48 8.44
CA LEU A 274 -6.67 8.52 8.59
C LEU A 274 -7.36 9.88 8.49
N ASP A 275 -7.46 10.57 9.61
CA ASP A 275 -8.04 11.91 9.68
C ASP A 275 -6.91 12.94 9.72
N PHE A 276 -6.86 13.80 8.69
CA PHE A 276 -5.92 14.92 8.60
C PHE A 276 -6.61 16.17 9.15
N THR A 277 -6.30 16.54 10.39
CA THR A 277 -7.05 17.56 11.15
C THR A 277 -6.13 18.58 11.81
N GLY A 278 -6.74 19.56 12.46
CA GLY A 278 -6.06 20.64 13.19
C GLY A 278 -5.85 21.90 12.35
N PRO A 279 -5.54 23.03 13.01
CA PRO A 279 -5.19 24.28 12.33
C PRO A 279 -3.83 24.16 11.64
N GLU A 280 -3.47 25.12 10.80
CA GLU A 280 -2.23 25.09 10.00
C GLU A 280 -0.98 24.88 10.86
N GLU A 281 -0.95 25.48 12.05
CA GLU A 281 0.19 25.45 12.96
C GLU A 281 0.28 24.15 13.78
N ASP A 282 -0.81 23.37 13.87
CA ASP A 282 -0.89 22.11 14.65
C ASP A 282 -1.61 21.00 13.89
N ARG A 283 -1.29 20.85 12.60
CA ARG A 283 -1.81 19.76 11.76
C ARG A 283 -1.36 18.40 12.28
N ALA A 284 -2.27 17.43 12.22
CA ALA A 284 -2.01 16.07 12.67
C ALA A 284 -2.67 15.02 11.78
N ILE A 285 -2.06 13.84 11.72
CA ILE A 285 -2.64 12.60 11.21
C ILE A 285 -3.14 11.83 12.42
N SER A 286 -4.45 11.61 12.53
CA SER A 286 -5.04 10.66 13.47
C SER A 286 -5.27 9.33 12.75
N ILE A 287 -4.67 8.27 13.24
CA ILE A 287 -4.76 6.91 12.71
C ILE A 287 -5.64 6.12 13.66
N ARG A 288 -6.76 5.59 13.16
CA ARG A 288 -7.61 4.64 13.88
C ARG A 288 -7.66 3.33 13.09
N VAL A 289 -7.22 2.24 13.66
CA VAL A 289 -7.37 0.91 13.06
C VAL A 289 -8.59 0.24 13.65
N MET A 290 -9.48 -0.18 12.76
CA MET A 290 -10.81 -0.69 13.08
C MET A 290 -10.91 -2.15 12.67
N SER A 291 -11.58 -2.96 13.48
CA SER A 291 -11.93 -4.33 13.14
C SER A 291 -12.97 -4.39 12.01
N MET A 292 -13.21 -5.58 11.49
CA MET A 292 -14.30 -5.84 10.53
C MET A 292 -15.67 -5.35 11.05
N ALA A 293 -15.91 -5.41 12.36
CA ALA A 293 -17.16 -4.99 12.99
C ALA A 293 -17.24 -3.47 13.23
N GLY A 294 -16.21 -2.70 12.89
CA GLY A 294 -16.15 -1.27 13.17
C GLY A 294 -15.76 -0.92 14.62
N THR A 295 -15.16 -1.86 15.35
CA THR A 295 -14.62 -1.59 16.68
C THR A 295 -13.18 -1.09 16.55
N GLU A 296 -12.82 -0.04 17.26
CA GLU A 296 -11.45 0.47 17.29
C GLU A 296 -10.53 -0.52 17.99
N LEU A 297 -9.48 -0.95 17.30
CA LEU A 297 -8.45 -1.85 17.81
C LEU A 297 -7.31 -1.08 18.46
N TRP A 298 -6.89 -0.01 17.82
CA TRP A 298 -5.91 0.94 18.36
C TRP A 298 -5.94 2.25 17.59
N GLN A 299 -5.40 3.29 18.23
CA GLN A 299 -5.23 4.60 17.61
C GLN A 299 -3.86 5.20 17.90
N ARG A 300 -3.39 6.06 17.02
CA ARG A 300 -2.18 6.88 17.17
C ARG A 300 -2.38 8.23 16.48
N THR A 301 -1.74 9.25 17.03
CA THR A 301 -1.70 10.59 16.44
C THR A 301 -0.26 11.00 16.17
N ILE A 302 0.01 11.51 14.99
CA ILE A 302 1.31 12.01 14.55
C ILE A 302 1.13 13.45 14.11
N LYS A 303 1.78 14.39 14.81
CA LYS A 303 1.71 15.82 14.48
C LYS A 303 2.67 16.16 13.34
N ALA A 304 2.32 17.10 12.49
CA ALA A 304 3.19 17.61 11.43
C ALA A 304 4.51 18.16 12.00
N SER A 305 4.48 18.72 13.21
CA SER A 305 5.68 19.19 13.93
C SER A 305 6.66 18.08 14.29
N GLN A 306 6.20 16.82 14.40
CA GLN A 306 7.05 15.64 14.62
C GLN A 306 7.69 15.11 13.33
N LEU A 307 7.25 15.60 12.18
CA LEU A 307 7.72 15.21 10.84
C LEU A 307 8.54 16.33 10.19
N GLN A 308 9.26 17.09 10.99
CA GLN A 308 10.09 18.21 10.52
C GLN A 308 11.58 17.86 10.60
N PRO A 309 12.35 18.08 9.52
CA PRO A 309 13.80 17.92 9.56
C PRO A 309 14.41 18.86 10.61
N ALA A 310 15.48 18.43 11.26
CA ALA A 310 16.19 19.29 12.19
C ALA A 310 16.59 20.61 11.52
N LYS A 311 16.44 21.74 12.22
CA LYS A 311 16.87 23.03 11.67
C LYS A 311 18.34 22.97 11.27
N ALA A 312 18.68 23.52 10.11
CA ALA A 312 20.09 23.69 9.74
C ALA A 312 20.74 24.59 10.81
N LYS A 313 21.86 24.12 11.33
CA LYS A 313 22.69 24.93 12.24
C LYS A 313 23.42 26.00 11.45
#